data_f101ba340ec3ac52e832b26f3c3f7108
#
_entry.id   f101ba340ec3ac52e832b26f3c3f7108
#
_cell.length_a   1.000
_cell.length_b   1.000
_cell.length_c   1.000
_cell.angle_alpha   90.00
_cell.angle_beta   90.00
_cell.angle_gamma   90.00
#
_symmetry.space_group_name_H-M   'P 1'
#
loop_
_entity.id
_entity.type
_entity.pdbx_description
1 polymer ?
#
loop_
_entity_poly.entity_id
_entity_poly.type
_entity_poly.pdbx_seq_one_letter_code
_entity_poly.pdbx_strand_id
1 'polypeptide(L)'
;MNKLVSLPEVVEKLKDGMTIMVGGFLNSGAPLTILNTIAESGVKNLTIICNDAGFIDKGVGKIIANGQVKKLITSYVGSNPSAIDLMNNSEMEVEFSPQGTLIERIRAAGAGLGGVLTPTGLGTSVENGKQIITVDSKKYLLETPLNADMSLVGASISDHEGNLHYKGTTRNFNPLVAMAANIVIAETEEIVETGQLHPDIVHTPAILVDFIYKK
;
A
#
# COMPACT_ATOMS: atom_id res chain seq x y z
N MET A 1 9.50 22.57 6.79
CA MET A 1 8.10 22.69 6.25
C MET A 1 7.20 21.90 7.18
N ASN A 2 6.07 22.44 7.62
CA ASN A 2 5.15 21.67 8.49
C ASN A 2 4.50 20.56 7.65
N LYS A 3 4.67 19.31 8.07
CA LYS A 3 4.09 18.12 7.39
C LYS A 3 2.77 17.67 7.99
N LEU A 4 2.34 18.28 9.10
CA LEU A 4 1.07 17.92 9.74
C LEU A 4 -0.11 18.33 8.87
N VAL A 5 -1.04 17.39 8.70
CA VAL A 5 -2.28 17.58 7.95
C VAL A 5 -3.49 17.10 8.74
N SER A 6 -4.63 17.71 8.47
CA SER A 6 -5.96 17.29 8.92
C SER A 6 -6.60 16.29 7.95
N LEU A 7 -7.62 15.58 8.38
CA LEU A 7 -8.37 14.67 7.50
C LEU A 7 -9.01 15.38 6.28
N PRO A 8 -9.61 16.59 6.41
CA PRO A 8 -10.07 17.33 5.24
C PRO A 8 -8.96 17.59 4.21
N GLU A 9 -7.76 17.99 4.64
CA GLU A 9 -6.63 18.21 3.74
C GLU A 9 -6.13 16.91 3.05
N VAL A 10 -6.31 15.75 3.70
CA VAL A 10 -6.08 14.45 3.05
C VAL A 10 -7.12 14.21 1.96
N VAL A 11 -8.41 14.49 2.25
CA VAL A 11 -9.50 14.32 1.27
C VAL A 11 -9.32 15.22 0.05
N GLU A 12 -8.88 16.47 0.23
CA GLU A 12 -8.60 17.40 -0.88
C GLU A 12 -7.55 16.89 -1.88
N LYS A 13 -6.68 15.95 -1.45
CA LYS A 13 -5.66 15.34 -2.32
C LYS A 13 -6.20 14.15 -3.13
N LEU A 14 -7.39 13.64 -2.80
CA LEU A 14 -7.99 12.51 -3.47
C LEU A 14 -8.63 12.91 -4.81
N LYS A 15 -8.55 12.02 -5.78
CA LYS A 15 -9.20 12.16 -7.09
C LYS A 15 -9.73 10.80 -7.54
N ASP A 16 -10.83 10.82 -8.28
CA ASP A 16 -11.34 9.63 -8.95
C ASP A 16 -10.27 9.02 -9.87
N GLY A 17 -10.19 7.69 -9.86
CA GLY A 17 -9.24 6.96 -10.69
C GLY A 17 -7.81 6.89 -10.17
N MET A 18 -7.49 7.49 -9.00
CA MET A 18 -6.15 7.41 -8.41
C MET A 18 -5.74 5.98 -8.10
N THR A 19 -4.44 5.73 -8.19
CA THR A 19 -3.79 4.54 -7.63
C THR A 19 -3.31 4.86 -6.22
N ILE A 20 -3.85 4.15 -5.23
CA ILE A 20 -3.50 4.29 -3.82
C ILE A 20 -2.86 3.00 -3.32
N MET A 21 -1.65 3.10 -2.79
CA MET A 21 -0.94 1.99 -2.17
C MET A 21 -1.07 2.05 -0.65
N VAL A 22 -1.42 0.93 -0.04
CA VAL A 22 -1.74 0.88 1.39
C VAL A 22 -0.84 -0.11 2.11
N GLY A 23 -0.16 0.38 3.14
CA GLY A 23 0.60 -0.43 4.08
C GLY A 23 -0.29 -1.20 5.06
N GLY A 24 0.30 -2.19 5.72
CA GLY A 24 -0.41 -3.03 6.68
C GLY A 24 -0.57 -4.48 6.22
N PHE A 25 -1.01 -5.30 7.16
CA PHE A 25 -1.33 -6.72 6.97
C PHE A 25 -2.55 -7.05 7.84
N LEU A 26 -3.69 -7.42 7.25
CA LEU A 26 -4.97 -7.63 7.94
C LEU A 26 -5.27 -6.52 8.97
N ASN A 27 -5.16 -5.28 8.56
CA ASN A 27 -5.29 -4.06 9.38
C ASN A 27 -4.17 -3.81 10.42
N SER A 28 -3.24 -4.76 10.67
CA SER A 28 -2.08 -4.48 11.52
C SER A 28 -1.14 -3.49 10.83
N GLY A 29 -0.92 -2.34 11.43
CA GLY A 29 -0.11 -1.26 10.85
C GLY A 29 -0.78 -0.53 9.67
N ALA A 30 -2.09 -0.74 9.43
CA ALA A 30 -2.81 0.03 8.43
C ALA A 30 -3.24 1.41 8.98
N PRO A 31 -3.26 2.46 8.15
CA PRO A 31 -3.70 3.82 8.53
C PRO A 31 -5.23 3.90 8.54
N LEU A 32 -5.86 3.30 9.55
CA LEU A 32 -7.30 3.03 9.57
C LEU A 32 -8.17 4.29 9.60
N THR A 33 -7.71 5.38 10.23
CA THR A 33 -8.48 6.62 10.29
C THR A 33 -8.55 7.27 8.91
N ILE A 34 -7.40 7.37 8.23
CA ILE A 34 -7.34 7.88 6.85
C ILE A 34 -8.18 7.01 5.91
N LEU A 35 -8.06 5.68 6.00
CA LEU A 35 -8.83 4.75 5.15
C LEU A 35 -10.35 4.88 5.38
N ASN A 36 -10.80 5.07 6.63
CA ASN A 36 -12.20 5.34 6.93
C ASN A 36 -12.67 6.66 6.32
N THR A 37 -11.86 7.70 6.39
CA THR A 37 -12.13 9.00 5.77
C THR A 37 -12.25 8.88 4.25
N ILE A 38 -11.38 8.09 3.60
CA ILE A 38 -11.48 7.78 2.16
C ILE A 38 -12.79 7.06 1.85
N ALA A 39 -13.19 6.09 2.67
CA ALA A 39 -14.46 5.39 2.50
C ALA A 39 -15.68 6.34 2.59
N GLU A 40 -15.58 7.44 3.31
CA GLU A 40 -16.61 8.45 3.50
C GLU A 40 -16.54 9.61 2.49
N SER A 41 -15.42 9.77 1.78
CA SER A 41 -15.18 10.89 0.84
C SER A 41 -16.01 10.80 -0.45
N GLY A 42 -16.50 9.60 -0.81
CA GLY A 42 -17.22 9.37 -2.05
C GLY A 42 -16.36 9.27 -3.31
N VAL A 43 -15.02 9.34 -3.19
CA VAL A 43 -14.09 9.12 -4.31
C VAL A 43 -14.28 7.73 -4.91
N LYS A 44 -14.16 7.60 -6.23
CA LYS A 44 -14.51 6.37 -6.97
C LYS A 44 -13.42 5.94 -7.96
N ASN A 45 -13.63 4.75 -8.52
CA ASN A 45 -12.79 4.17 -9.57
C ASN A 45 -11.32 4.01 -9.15
N LEU A 46 -11.06 3.82 -7.85
CA LEU A 46 -9.71 3.68 -7.32
C LEU A 46 -9.04 2.38 -7.80
N THR A 47 -7.74 2.46 -8.03
CA THR A 47 -6.87 1.28 -8.05
C THR A 47 -6.22 1.18 -6.68
N ILE A 48 -6.45 0.09 -5.96
CA ILE A 48 -5.83 -0.15 -4.66
C ILE A 48 -4.74 -1.21 -4.79
N ILE A 49 -3.57 -0.93 -4.23
CA ILE A 49 -2.44 -1.87 -4.10
C ILE A 49 -2.22 -2.13 -2.62
N CYS A 50 -2.41 -3.36 -2.16
CA CYS A 50 -2.27 -3.72 -0.75
C CYS A 50 -2.00 -5.22 -0.57
N ASN A 51 -1.52 -5.63 0.60
CA ASN A 51 -1.25 -7.04 0.89
C ASN A 51 -2.50 -7.93 0.76
N ASP A 52 -3.61 -7.48 1.30
CA ASP A 52 -4.88 -8.21 1.36
C ASP A 52 -6.09 -7.26 1.27
N ALA A 53 -7.26 -7.81 0.96
CA ALA A 53 -8.51 -7.06 0.87
C ALA A 53 -9.08 -6.59 2.23
N GLY A 54 -8.38 -6.81 3.34
CA GLY A 54 -8.81 -6.46 4.69
C GLY A 54 -10.08 -7.21 5.14
N PHE A 55 -10.76 -6.64 6.13
CA PHE A 55 -12.07 -7.08 6.59
C PHE A 55 -13.15 -6.13 6.07
N ILE A 56 -14.36 -6.62 5.81
CA ILE A 56 -15.45 -5.90 5.15
C ILE A 56 -15.81 -4.55 5.81
N ASP A 57 -15.65 -4.45 7.12
CA ASP A 57 -16.05 -3.30 7.95
C ASP A 57 -14.93 -2.32 8.28
N LYS A 58 -13.70 -2.58 7.83
CA LYS A 58 -12.51 -1.82 8.25
C LYS A 58 -11.52 -1.56 7.11
N GLY A 59 -10.92 -0.37 7.17
CA GLY A 59 -9.80 -0.01 6.32
C GLY A 59 -10.10 -0.18 4.83
N VAL A 60 -9.20 -0.83 4.10
CA VAL A 60 -9.37 -1.11 2.65
C VAL A 60 -10.67 -1.88 2.37
N GLY A 61 -11.04 -2.81 3.25
CA GLY A 61 -12.26 -3.60 3.06
C GLY A 61 -13.54 -2.77 3.04
N LYS A 62 -13.62 -1.68 3.84
CA LYS A 62 -14.75 -0.75 3.81
C LYS A 62 -14.82 0.01 2.47
N ILE A 63 -13.68 0.44 1.93
CA ILE A 63 -13.59 1.12 0.63
C ILE A 63 -14.05 0.18 -0.50
N ILE A 64 -13.66 -1.09 -0.44
CA ILE A 64 -14.09 -2.13 -1.39
C ILE A 64 -15.60 -2.35 -1.28
N ALA A 65 -16.13 -2.57 -0.07
CA ALA A 65 -17.55 -2.81 0.17
C ALA A 65 -18.46 -1.65 -0.28
N ASN A 66 -17.94 -0.42 -0.26
CA ASN A 66 -18.63 0.77 -0.77
C ASN A 66 -18.63 0.87 -2.31
N GLY A 67 -18.02 -0.06 -3.05
CA GLY A 67 -17.92 -0.02 -4.51
C GLY A 67 -17.03 1.12 -5.06
N GLN A 68 -16.07 1.60 -4.26
CA GLN A 68 -15.16 2.68 -4.64
C GLN A 68 -13.94 2.18 -5.43
N VAL A 69 -13.67 0.85 -5.41
CA VAL A 69 -12.49 0.23 -6.03
C VAL A 69 -12.86 -0.37 -7.38
N LYS A 70 -12.22 0.12 -8.43
CA LYS A 70 -12.32 -0.44 -9.79
C LYS A 70 -11.32 -1.58 -10.00
N LYS A 71 -10.11 -1.45 -9.46
CA LYS A 71 -9.06 -2.46 -9.56
C LYS A 71 -8.37 -2.68 -8.21
N LEU A 72 -8.22 -3.93 -7.83
CA LEU A 72 -7.47 -4.35 -6.64
C LEU A 72 -6.25 -5.17 -7.06
N ILE A 73 -5.05 -4.75 -6.69
CA ILE A 73 -3.80 -5.51 -6.86
C ILE A 73 -3.40 -6.00 -5.47
N THR A 74 -3.45 -7.31 -5.26
CA THR A 74 -3.33 -7.88 -3.92
C THR A 74 -2.80 -9.32 -3.94
N SER A 75 -2.38 -9.83 -2.77
CA SER A 75 -2.01 -11.23 -2.64
C SER A 75 -3.13 -12.12 -2.10
N TYR A 76 -4.18 -11.54 -1.49
CA TYR A 76 -5.21 -12.31 -0.81
C TYR A 76 -6.53 -11.54 -0.66
N VAL A 77 -7.64 -12.21 -0.94
CA VAL A 77 -9.00 -11.65 -0.80
C VAL A 77 -9.89 -12.44 0.16
N GLY A 78 -9.45 -13.61 0.63
CA GLY A 78 -10.29 -14.58 1.35
C GLY A 78 -10.86 -14.09 2.70
N SER A 79 -10.34 -13.01 3.28
CA SER A 79 -10.86 -12.39 4.50
C SER A 79 -12.05 -11.45 4.24
N ASN A 80 -12.34 -11.11 2.98
CA ASN A 80 -13.35 -10.13 2.61
C ASN A 80 -14.38 -10.71 1.62
N PRO A 81 -15.54 -11.18 2.11
CA PRO A 81 -16.59 -11.72 1.23
C PRO A 81 -17.05 -10.73 0.15
N SER A 82 -17.15 -9.44 0.47
CA SER A 82 -17.54 -8.42 -0.52
C SER A 82 -16.53 -8.32 -1.66
N ALA A 83 -15.24 -8.43 -1.39
CA ALA A 83 -14.22 -8.45 -2.44
C ALA A 83 -14.35 -9.67 -3.35
N ILE A 84 -14.70 -10.83 -2.78
CA ILE A 84 -14.95 -12.08 -3.54
C ILE A 84 -16.17 -11.92 -4.43
N ASP A 85 -17.27 -11.37 -3.90
CA ASP A 85 -18.52 -11.16 -4.66
C ASP A 85 -18.31 -10.18 -5.80
N LEU A 86 -17.70 -9.02 -5.56
CA LEU A 86 -17.39 -8.02 -6.59
C LEU A 86 -16.47 -8.57 -7.69
N MET A 87 -15.48 -9.39 -7.33
CA MET A 87 -14.60 -10.06 -8.29
C MET A 87 -15.39 -11.06 -9.14
N ASN A 88 -16.20 -11.92 -8.52
CA ASN A 88 -16.96 -12.96 -9.23
C ASN A 88 -18.02 -12.37 -10.17
N ASN A 89 -18.61 -11.23 -9.79
CA ASN A 89 -19.60 -10.51 -10.60
C ASN A 89 -18.96 -9.62 -11.69
N SER A 90 -17.61 -9.57 -11.79
CA SER A 90 -16.87 -8.68 -12.68
C SER A 90 -17.14 -7.19 -12.45
N GLU A 91 -17.52 -6.82 -11.23
CA GLU A 91 -17.73 -5.44 -10.78
C GLU A 91 -16.43 -4.77 -10.32
N MET A 92 -15.43 -5.59 -9.96
CA MET A 92 -14.08 -5.16 -9.58
C MET A 92 -13.05 -6.06 -10.26
N GLU A 93 -12.06 -5.47 -10.94
CA GLU A 93 -10.90 -6.21 -11.44
C GLU A 93 -9.97 -6.58 -10.28
N VAL A 94 -9.56 -7.85 -10.20
CA VAL A 94 -8.57 -8.30 -9.22
C VAL A 94 -7.35 -8.86 -9.92
N GLU A 95 -6.21 -8.25 -9.69
CA GLU A 95 -4.89 -8.75 -10.10
C GLU A 95 -4.23 -9.42 -8.90
N PHE A 96 -4.13 -10.75 -8.94
CA PHE A 96 -3.39 -11.49 -7.92
C PHE A 96 -1.89 -11.44 -8.19
N SER A 97 -1.13 -10.99 -7.20
CA SER A 97 0.32 -11.05 -7.17
C SER A 97 0.74 -11.86 -5.94
N PRO A 98 1.48 -12.95 -6.08
CA PRO A 98 1.98 -13.69 -4.91
C PRO A 98 2.68 -12.76 -3.93
N GLN A 99 2.44 -12.93 -2.62
CA GLN A 99 2.82 -11.94 -1.60
C GLN A 99 4.28 -11.47 -1.70
N GLY A 100 5.22 -12.41 -1.82
CA GLY A 100 6.63 -12.07 -2.00
C GLY A 100 6.90 -11.30 -3.29
N THR A 101 6.21 -11.65 -4.38
CA THR A 101 6.29 -10.94 -5.65
C THR A 101 5.70 -9.54 -5.53
N LEU A 102 4.54 -9.40 -4.89
CA LEU A 102 3.88 -8.11 -4.67
C LEU A 102 4.81 -7.11 -3.98
N ILE A 103 5.42 -7.52 -2.87
CA ILE A 103 6.30 -6.62 -2.12
C ILE A 103 7.58 -6.29 -2.87
N GLU A 104 8.14 -7.23 -3.66
CA GLU A 104 9.32 -6.97 -4.49
C GLU A 104 9.01 -6.05 -5.68
N ARG A 105 7.81 -6.13 -6.27
CA ARG A 105 7.34 -5.17 -7.28
C ARG A 105 7.25 -3.76 -6.70
N ILE A 106 6.73 -3.62 -5.48
CA ILE A 106 6.68 -2.35 -4.73
C ILE A 106 8.09 -1.84 -4.43
N ARG A 107 8.96 -2.70 -3.91
CA ARG A 107 10.36 -2.35 -3.64
C ARG A 107 11.10 -1.93 -4.91
N ALA A 108 10.89 -2.61 -6.02
CA ALA A 108 11.49 -2.26 -7.31
C ALA A 108 11.07 -0.87 -7.76
N ALA A 109 9.81 -0.50 -7.62
CA ALA A 109 9.32 0.84 -7.91
C ALA A 109 10.04 1.91 -7.08
N GLY A 110 10.08 1.73 -5.75
CA GLY A 110 10.75 2.67 -4.84
C GLY A 110 12.26 2.76 -5.04
N ALA A 111 12.89 1.70 -5.58
CA ALA A 111 14.33 1.67 -5.89
C ALA A 111 14.66 2.13 -7.34
N GLY A 112 13.67 2.50 -8.15
CA GLY A 112 13.87 2.88 -9.54
C GLY A 112 14.31 1.72 -10.46
N LEU A 113 13.98 0.46 -10.08
CA LEU A 113 14.29 -0.73 -10.87
C LEU A 113 13.19 -1.00 -11.90
N GLY A 114 13.57 -1.51 -13.08
CA GLY A 114 12.64 -1.82 -14.17
C GLY A 114 11.79 -3.09 -13.94
N GLY A 115 12.01 -3.83 -12.87
CA GLY A 115 11.29 -5.04 -12.51
C GLY A 115 12.12 -5.99 -11.68
N VAL A 116 11.53 -7.15 -11.38
CA VAL A 116 12.18 -8.24 -10.65
C VAL A 116 11.98 -9.56 -11.38
N LEU A 117 12.93 -10.47 -11.24
CA LEU A 117 12.84 -11.82 -11.79
C LEU A 117 12.48 -12.79 -10.66
N THR A 118 11.42 -13.57 -10.85
CA THR A 118 10.98 -14.57 -9.87
C THR A 118 10.55 -15.87 -10.55
N PRO A 119 10.85 -17.04 -9.98
CA PRO A 119 10.29 -18.30 -10.46
C PRO A 119 8.86 -18.53 -9.96
N THR A 120 8.39 -17.73 -9.00
CA THR A 120 7.05 -17.86 -8.41
C THR A 120 5.98 -17.54 -9.44
N GLY A 121 5.06 -18.47 -9.65
CA GLY A 121 3.97 -18.34 -10.61
C GLY A 121 4.22 -18.97 -11.97
N LEU A 122 5.44 -19.46 -12.28
CA LEU A 122 5.69 -20.24 -13.50
C LEU A 122 4.75 -21.44 -13.58
N GLY A 123 4.15 -21.67 -14.76
CA GLY A 123 3.21 -22.77 -15.00
C GLY A 123 1.83 -22.57 -14.36
N THR A 124 1.51 -21.38 -13.86
CA THR A 124 0.20 -21.04 -13.30
C THR A 124 -0.45 -19.90 -14.07
N SER A 125 -1.69 -19.53 -13.74
CA SER A 125 -2.36 -18.37 -14.32
C SER A 125 -1.64 -17.03 -14.08
N VAL A 126 -0.75 -16.97 -13.07
CA VAL A 126 0.08 -15.79 -12.79
C VAL A 126 1.08 -15.52 -13.92
N GLU A 127 1.46 -16.53 -14.70
CA GLU A 127 2.36 -16.40 -15.85
C GLU A 127 1.70 -15.68 -17.05
N ASN A 128 0.38 -15.73 -17.15
CA ASN A 128 -0.34 -15.24 -18.32
C ASN A 128 -0.01 -13.77 -18.64
N GLY A 129 0.42 -13.52 -19.88
CA GLY A 129 0.77 -12.19 -20.37
C GLY A 129 2.11 -11.63 -19.88
N LYS A 130 2.88 -12.38 -19.09
CA LYS A 130 4.19 -11.95 -18.58
C LYS A 130 5.34 -12.49 -19.42
N GLN A 131 6.42 -11.73 -19.47
CA GLN A 131 7.65 -12.14 -20.15
C GLN A 131 8.41 -13.16 -19.31
N ILE A 132 8.87 -14.24 -19.96
CA ILE A 132 9.76 -15.22 -19.36
C ILE A 132 11.20 -14.89 -19.75
N ILE A 133 12.06 -14.75 -18.75
CA ILE A 133 13.49 -14.47 -18.90
C ILE A 133 14.28 -15.72 -18.45
N THR A 134 15.25 -16.11 -19.22
CA THR A 134 16.16 -17.22 -18.84
C THR A 134 17.51 -16.65 -18.38
N VAL A 135 17.89 -16.99 -17.14
CA VAL A 135 19.20 -16.64 -16.57
C VAL A 135 19.84 -17.95 -16.08
N ASP A 136 21.04 -18.23 -16.51
CA ASP A 136 21.79 -19.46 -16.15
C ASP A 136 20.95 -20.74 -16.30
N SER A 137 20.29 -20.87 -17.44
CA SER A 137 19.39 -22.00 -17.78
C SER A 137 18.13 -22.14 -16.88
N LYS A 138 17.86 -21.19 -16.01
CA LYS A 138 16.64 -21.14 -15.19
C LYS A 138 15.67 -20.11 -15.73
N LYS A 139 14.38 -20.46 -15.78
CA LYS A 139 13.31 -19.58 -16.20
C LYS A 139 12.78 -18.74 -15.02
N TYR A 140 12.44 -17.51 -15.31
CA TYR A 140 11.85 -16.55 -14.37
C TYR A 140 10.75 -15.75 -15.08
N LEU A 141 9.74 -15.34 -14.34
CA LEU A 141 8.82 -14.31 -14.78
C LEU A 141 9.47 -12.94 -14.55
N LEU A 142 9.34 -12.04 -15.52
CA LEU A 142 9.61 -10.61 -15.31
C LEU A 142 8.35 -9.97 -14.74
N GLU A 143 8.45 -9.53 -13.50
CA GLU A 143 7.41 -8.79 -12.80
C GLU A 143 7.73 -7.30 -12.81
N THR A 144 6.82 -6.50 -13.37
CA THR A 144 6.99 -5.05 -13.48
C THR A 144 6.79 -4.34 -12.15
N PRO A 145 7.44 -3.18 -11.94
CA PRO A 145 7.27 -2.40 -10.72
C PRO A 145 5.83 -1.93 -10.51
N LEU A 146 5.44 -1.72 -9.27
CA LEU A 146 4.16 -1.12 -8.89
C LEU A 146 4.39 0.26 -8.27
N ASN A 147 3.97 1.30 -8.98
CA ASN A 147 3.97 2.68 -8.52
C ASN A 147 2.55 3.12 -8.15
N ALA A 148 2.42 4.13 -7.30
CA ALA A 148 1.15 4.73 -6.95
C ALA A 148 1.19 6.26 -7.00
N ASP A 149 0.01 6.88 -7.14
CA ASP A 149 -0.13 8.33 -6.97
C ASP A 149 0.02 8.72 -5.51
N MET A 150 -0.50 7.89 -4.61
CA MET A 150 -0.46 8.10 -3.17
C MET A 150 -0.17 6.80 -2.43
N SER A 151 0.69 6.87 -1.42
CA SER A 151 0.91 5.81 -0.43
C SER A 151 0.39 6.23 0.94
N LEU A 152 -0.28 5.31 1.60
CA LEU A 152 -0.80 5.47 2.95
C LEU A 152 -0.14 4.45 3.88
N VAL A 153 0.54 4.92 4.92
CA VAL A 153 1.27 4.07 5.88
C VAL A 153 0.83 4.34 7.31
N GLY A 154 0.80 3.29 8.12
CA GLY A 154 0.49 3.40 9.55
C GLY A 154 1.74 3.25 10.40
N ALA A 155 2.12 4.29 11.14
CA ALA A 155 3.28 4.34 12.01
C ALA A 155 2.88 4.35 13.49
N SER A 156 3.75 3.83 14.36
CA SER A 156 3.54 3.94 15.81
C SER A 156 4.02 5.28 16.35
N ILE A 157 5.16 5.76 15.86
CA ILE A 157 5.74 7.04 16.26
C ILE A 157 6.26 7.75 15.01
N SER A 158 6.01 9.05 14.94
CA SER A 158 6.68 9.98 14.01
C SER A 158 7.33 11.11 14.77
N ASP A 159 8.42 11.66 14.27
CA ASP A 159 8.81 13.02 14.66
C ASP A 159 8.17 14.05 13.74
N HIS A 160 8.31 15.34 14.05
CA HIS A 160 7.76 16.44 13.25
C HIS A 160 8.34 16.55 11.85
N GLU A 161 9.53 15.97 11.59
CA GLU A 161 10.14 15.90 10.28
C GLU A 161 9.57 14.78 9.41
N GLY A 162 8.91 13.76 10.02
CA GLY A 162 8.36 12.60 9.32
C GLY A 162 9.24 11.37 9.34
N ASN A 163 10.22 11.28 10.25
CA ASN A 163 10.89 10.02 10.52
C ASN A 163 9.92 9.08 11.21
N LEU A 164 9.77 7.84 10.70
CA LEU A 164 8.78 6.90 11.20
C LEU A 164 9.43 5.71 11.90
N HIS A 165 8.80 5.33 13.01
CA HIS A 165 9.05 4.08 13.73
C HIS A 165 7.79 3.20 13.73
N TYR A 166 7.95 1.92 13.43
CA TYR A 166 6.89 0.91 13.48
C TYR A 166 7.17 -0.09 14.60
N LYS A 167 6.22 -0.27 15.50
CA LYS A 167 6.36 -1.17 16.64
C LYS A 167 6.01 -2.61 16.26
N GLY A 168 6.95 -3.53 16.45
CA GLY A 168 6.72 -4.97 16.22
C GLY A 168 6.27 -5.26 14.79
N THR A 169 5.21 -6.07 14.65
CA THR A 169 4.69 -6.54 13.36
C THR A 169 3.97 -5.47 12.53
N THR A 170 3.70 -4.29 13.09
CA THR A 170 3.11 -3.18 12.31
C THR A 170 4.08 -2.63 11.26
N ARG A 171 5.36 -2.97 11.35
CA ARG A 171 6.36 -2.59 10.35
C ARG A 171 6.02 -3.17 8.96
N ASN A 172 5.72 -4.45 8.87
CA ASN A 172 5.34 -5.22 7.67
C ASN A 172 5.65 -4.53 6.31
N PHE A 173 4.64 -4.19 5.50
CA PHE A 173 4.79 -3.56 4.18
C PHE A 173 5.12 -2.06 4.24
N ASN A 174 4.86 -1.40 5.37
CA ASN A 174 4.88 0.06 5.49
C ASN A 174 6.17 0.75 4.97
N PRO A 175 7.40 0.30 5.33
CA PRO A 175 8.62 0.98 4.86
C PRO A 175 8.78 0.95 3.34
N LEU A 176 8.36 -0.14 2.67
CA LEU A 176 8.49 -0.28 1.22
C LEU A 176 7.38 0.45 0.48
N VAL A 177 6.17 0.45 1.02
CA VAL A 177 5.04 1.23 0.52
C VAL A 177 5.35 2.73 0.52
N ALA A 178 6.03 3.24 1.56
CA ALA A 178 6.47 4.63 1.63
C ALA A 178 7.48 5.05 0.54
N MET A 179 8.09 4.10 -0.18
CA MET A 179 9.08 4.40 -1.21
C MET A 179 8.48 4.50 -2.62
N ALA A 180 7.24 4.04 -2.82
CA ALA A 180 6.73 3.67 -4.15
C ALA A 180 5.58 4.56 -4.65
N ALA A 181 5.46 5.78 -4.15
CA ALA A 181 4.41 6.72 -4.57
C ALA A 181 4.90 8.15 -4.72
N ASN A 182 4.10 8.97 -5.42
CA ASN A 182 4.36 10.39 -5.61
C ASN A 182 4.05 11.22 -4.35
N ILE A 183 3.07 10.79 -3.56
CA ILE A 183 2.65 11.42 -2.28
C ILE A 183 2.62 10.33 -1.21
N VAL A 184 3.25 10.57 -0.08
CA VAL A 184 3.26 9.64 1.06
C VAL A 184 2.64 10.31 2.27
N ILE A 185 1.56 9.73 2.80
CA ILE A 185 0.87 10.19 4.00
C ILE A 185 1.00 9.12 5.09
N ALA A 186 1.55 9.50 6.23
CA ALA A 186 1.66 8.64 7.39
C ALA A 186 0.58 8.98 8.43
N GLU A 187 -0.23 7.98 8.82
CA GLU A 187 -1.03 8.05 10.05
C GLU A 187 -0.16 7.57 11.21
N THR A 188 -0.02 8.35 12.26
CA THR A 188 0.81 8.00 13.42
C THR A 188 0.03 8.02 14.72
N GLU A 189 0.37 7.09 15.64
CA GLU A 189 -0.22 7.04 16.99
C GLU A 189 0.39 8.10 17.92
N GLU A 190 1.66 8.46 17.72
CA GLU A 190 2.40 9.41 18.54
C GLU A 190 3.26 10.31 17.67
N ILE A 191 3.37 11.59 18.04
CA ILE A 191 4.33 12.54 17.45
C ILE A 191 5.25 13.02 18.55
N VAL A 192 6.55 12.95 18.30
CA VAL A 192 7.61 13.42 19.20
C VAL A 192 8.38 14.57 18.56
N GLU A 193 9.10 15.34 19.37
CA GLU A 193 9.97 16.41 18.88
C GLU A 193 11.09 15.85 17.99
N THR A 194 11.49 16.64 17.00
CA THR A 194 12.62 16.30 16.12
C THR A 194 13.87 16.04 16.94
N GLY A 195 14.49 14.88 16.72
CA GLY A 195 15.67 14.43 17.46
C GLY A 195 15.37 13.58 18.71
N GLN A 196 14.10 13.43 19.12
CA GLN A 196 13.75 12.49 20.19
C GLN A 196 13.65 11.04 19.70
N LEU A 197 13.35 10.83 18.42
CA LEU A 197 13.40 9.50 17.82
C LEU A 197 14.86 9.13 17.53
N HIS A 198 15.39 8.12 18.24
CA HIS A 198 16.77 7.71 18.06
C HIS A 198 17.03 7.27 16.61
N PRO A 199 18.11 7.72 15.94
CA PRO A 199 18.37 7.41 14.52
C PRO A 199 18.36 5.91 14.21
N ASP A 200 18.84 5.05 15.09
CA ASP A 200 18.91 3.60 14.88
C ASP A 200 17.54 2.91 14.81
N ILE A 201 16.48 3.56 15.31
CA ILE A 201 15.13 3.01 15.29
C ILE A 201 14.23 3.69 14.23
N VAL A 202 14.77 4.59 13.42
CA VAL A 202 14.08 5.14 12.25
C VAL A 202 13.99 4.06 11.19
N HIS A 203 12.76 3.62 10.89
CA HIS A 203 12.49 2.60 9.88
C HIS A 203 12.18 3.20 8.50
N THR A 204 11.56 4.37 8.46
CA THR A 204 11.31 5.15 7.24
C THR A 204 11.83 6.57 7.46
N PRO A 205 12.84 7.00 6.71
CA PRO A 205 13.39 8.36 6.81
C PRO A 205 12.39 9.43 6.37
N ALA A 206 12.46 10.59 7.00
CA ALA A 206 11.60 11.75 6.75
C ALA A 206 11.54 12.20 5.28
N ILE A 207 12.61 11.99 4.52
CA ILE A 207 12.67 12.36 3.10
C ILE A 207 11.63 11.63 2.24
N LEU A 208 11.13 10.49 2.70
CA LEU A 208 10.13 9.68 2.01
C LEU A 208 8.68 10.02 2.41
N VAL A 209 8.47 10.90 3.39
CA VAL A 209 7.14 11.21 3.94
C VAL A 209 6.79 12.66 3.67
N ASP A 210 5.71 12.90 2.93
CA ASP A 210 5.25 14.25 2.61
C ASP A 210 4.35 14.83 3.70
N PHE A 211 3.45 14.00 4.24
CA PHE A 211 2.45 14.43 5.21
C PHE A 211 2.30 13.46 6.37
N ILE A 212 1.91 14.00 7.53
CA ILE A 212 1.69 13.25 8.77
C ILE A 212 0.31 13.62 9.31
N TYR A 213 -0.51 12.61 9.52
CA TYR A 213 -1.76 12.73 10.27
C TYR A 213 -1.60 12.12 11.66
N LYS A 214 -1.89 12.89 12.71
CA LYS A 214 -1.93 12.41 14.11
C LYS A 214 -3.30 11.81 14.38
N LYS A 215 -3.31 10.52 14.69
CA LYS A 215 -4.52 9.81 15.09
C LYS A 215 -5.04 10.26 16.45
#